data_b64f1d7e99a9123b5a72201b0c465009
#
_entry.id   b64f1d7e99a9123b5a72201b0c465009
#
_cell.length_a   1.000
_cell.length_b   1.000
_cell.length_c   1.000
_cell.angle_alpha   90.00
_cell.angle_beta   90.00
_cell.angle_gamma   90.00
#
_symmetry.space_group_name_H-M   'P 1'
#
loop_
_entity.id
_entity.type
_entity.pdbx_description
1 polymer ?
#
loop_
_entity_poly.entity_id
_entity_poly.type
_entity_poly.pdbx_seq_one_letter_code
_entity_poly.pdbx_strand_id
1 'polypeptide(L)'
;ILGLPVSSLLAGAGIAGVAIGMGAQGFLSDLVNGFFILLERQLDVGDNVRLTNGSINIAGIVSSVGIRTTQVRDFDGTLHFVPNRNITVVSNLSRGDMRVLIDIPLDANTDLDKIYQVIAQVNQSEQDKHPEVLTGPTILGPQIEKNGRYSFRIAMTAQNGTQTTVYHTYYKLYHDALMEAGISLPTGKNGIM
;
A
#
# COMPACT_ATOMS: atom_id res chain seq x y z
N ILE A 1 3.10 -0.62 -69.35
CA ILE A 1 3.89 -0.41 -68.13
C ILE A 1 3.31 0.84 -67.46
N LEU A 2 2.54 0.66 -66.42
CA LEU A 2 1.96 1.72 -65.60
C LEU A 2 3.12 2.42 -64.88
N GLY A 3 3.51 3.63 -65.36
CA GLY A 3 4.51 4.51 -64.70
C GLY A 3 3.96 5.07 -63.36
N LEU A 4 3.68 4.21 -62.42
CA LEU A 4 3.28 4.66 -61.10
C LEU A 4 4.50 5.24 -60.37
N PRO A 5 4.41 6.47 -59.81
CA PRO A 5 5.52 7.07 -59.05
C PRO A 5 5.73 6.31 -57.75
N VAL A 6 6.62 5.33 -57.75
CA VAL A 6 6.94 4.46 -56.58
C VAL A 6 7.33 5.28 -55.34
N SER A 7 8.00 6.43 -55.57
CA SER A 7 8.36 7.33 -54.47
C SER A 7 7.16 7.94 -53.76
N SER A 8 6.12 8.31 -54.49
CA SER A 8 4.88 8.83 -53.90
C SER A 8 4.09 7.76 -53.14
N LEU A 9 4.11 6.52 -53.63
CA LEU A 9 3.50 5.40 -52.95
C LEU A 9 4.25 5.06 -51.64
N LEU A 10 5.58 5.05 -51.70
CA LEU A 10 6.41 4.82 -50.50
C LEU A 10 6.22 5.95 -49.47
N ALA A 11 6.17 7.21 -49.91
CA ALA A 11 5.90 8.34 -49.02
C ALA A 11 4.52 8.25 -48.38
N GLY A 12 3.48 7.92 -49.16
CA GLY A 12 2.13 7.69 -48.65
C GLY A 12 2.01 6.53 -47.69
N ALA A 13 2.67 5.42 -48.00
CA ALA A 13 2.73 4.24 -47.09
C ALA A 13 3.47 4.57 -45.78
N GLY A 14 4.54 5.39 -45.84
CA GLY A 14 5.28 5.83 -44.64
C GLY A 14 4.39 6.69 -43.73
N ILE A 15 3.65 7.67 -44.29
CA ILE A 15 2.72 8.51 -43.52
C ILE A 15 1.60 7.65 -42.92
N ALA A 16 1.02 6.75 -43.71
CA ALA A 16 0.00 5.83 -43.20
C ALA A 16 0.52 4.94 -42.08
N GLY A 17 1.75 4.42 -42.19
CA GLY A 17 2.41 3.63 -41.15
C GLY A 17 2.60 4.38 -39.86
N VAL A 18 3.02 5.66 -39.93
CA VAL A 18 3.14 6.53 -38.74
C VAL A 18 1.75 6.76 -38.11
N ALA A 19 0.73 7.05 -38.89
CA ALA A 19 -0.62 7.30 -38.40
C ALA A 19 -1.20 6.05 -37.67
N ILE A 20 -1.02 4.85 -38.26
CA ILE A 20 -1.43 3.58 -37.66
C ILE A 20 -0.62 3.31 -36.37
N GLY A 21 0.70 3.53 -36.39
CA GLY A 21 1.58 3.37 -35.24
C GLY A 21 1.18 4.24 -34.05
N MET A 22 0.89 5.52 -34.32
CA MET A 22 0.39 6.45 -33.30
C MET A 22 -0.97 6.01 -32.75
N GLY A 23 -1.89 5.55 -33.61
CA GLY A 23 -3.19 5.05 -33.19
C GLY A 23 -3.10 3.76 -32.35
N ALA A 24 -2.13 2.90 -32.63
CA ALA A 24 -1.92 1.62 -31.94
C ALA A 24 -1.01 1.73 -30.70
N GLN A 25 -0.37 2.88 -30.47
CA GLN A 25 0.65 3.06 -29.43
C GLN A 25 0.18 2.60 -28.03
N GLY A 26 -1.04 2.99 -27.64
CA GLY A 26 -1.56 2.62 -26.32
C GLY A 26 -1.78 1.13 -26.16
N PHE A 27 -2.26 0.48 -27.20
CA PHE A 27 -2.44 -0.97 -27.24
C PHE A 27 -1.10 -1.70 -27.13
N LEU A 28 -0.11 -1.26 -27.89
CA LEU A 28 1.22 -1.86 -27.87
C LEU A 28 1.90 -1.69 -26.50
N SER A 29 1.75 -0.52 -25.88
CA SER A 29 2.24 -0.27 -24.52
C SER A 29 1.58 -1.18 -23.49
N ASP A 30 0.28 -1.44 -23.59
CA ASP A 30 -0.41 -2.37 -22.69
C ASP A 30 0.15 -3.78 -22.81
N LEU A 31 0.42 -4.26 -24.04
CA LEU A 31 0.98 -5.59 -24.27
C LEU A 31 2.40 -5.73 -23.72
N VAL A 32 3.26 -4.74 -23.98
CA VAL A 32 4.65 -4.76 -23.52
C VAL A 32 4.70 -4.73 -21.99
N ASN A 33 3.96 -3.82 -21.36
CA ASN A 33 3.92 -3.76 -19.90
C ASN A 33 3.32 -5.03 -19.30
N GLY A 34 2.24 -5.56 -19.86
CA GLY A 34 1.65 -6.81 -19.40
C GLY A 34 2.59 -8.01 -19.52
N PHE A 35 3.36 -8.06 -20.60
CA PHE A 35 4.40 -9.09 -20.79
C PHE A 35 5.45 -9.03 -19.67
N PHE A 36 5.97 -7.84 -19.35
CA PHE A 36 6.95 -7.69 -18.27
C PHE A 36 6.37 -7.95 -16.90
N ILE A 37 5.15 -7.49 -16.61
CA ILE A 37 4.45 -7.79 -15.35
C ILE A 37 4.37 -9.30 -15.12
N LEU A 38 4.00 -10.05 -16.15
CA LEU A 38 3.89 -11.52 -16.09
C LEU A 38 5.26 -12.20 -16.04
N LEU A 39 6.21 -11.75 -16.86
CA LEU A 39 7.55 -12.34 -16.94
C LEU A 39 8.32 -12.19 -15.63
N GLU A 40 8.25 -11.00 -15.04
CA GLU A 40 8.95 -10.66 -13.79
C GLU A 40 8.14 -11.09 -12.55
N ARG A 41 6.91 -11.55 -12.74
CA ARG A 41 5.98 -11.87 -11.64
C ARG A 41 5.89 -10.74 -10.62
N GLN A 42 5.73 -9.50 -11.09
CA GLN A 42 5.63 -8.35 -10.20
C GLN A 42 4.42 -8.44 -9.27
N LEU A 43 3.34 -9.09 -9.73
CA LEU A 43 2.13 -9.40 -8.98
C LEU A 43 1.51 -10.70 -9.49
N ASP A 44 0.85 -11.42 -8.61
CA ASP A 44 0.12 -12.66 -8.91
C ASP A 44 -1.36 -12.52 -8.46
N VAL A 45 -2.24 -13.38 -8.99
CA VAL A 45 -3.65 -13.41 -8.56
C VAL A 45 -3.72 -13.77 -7.08
N GLY A 46 -4.45 -12.97 -6.32
CA GLY A 46 -4.56 -13.09 -4.86
C GLY A 46 -3.63 -12.15 -4.08
N ASP A 47 -2.64 -11.53 -4.74
CA ASP A 47 -1.78 -10.55 -4.08
C ASP A 47 -2.56 -9.30 -3.67
N ASN A 48 -2.28 -8.80 -2.48
CA ASN A 48 -2.69 -7.46 -2.06
C ASN A 48 -1.69 -6.46 -2.61
N VAL A 49 -2.15 -5.56 -3.46
CA VAL A 49 -1.29 -4.61 -4.18
C VAL A 49 -1.82 -3.18 -4.09
N ARG A 50 -0.90 -2.24 -4.29
CA ARG A 50 -1.22 -0.85 -4.60
C ARG A 50 -0.58 -0.50 -5.93
N LEU A 51 -1.42 -0.12 -6.90
CA LEU A 51 -1.01 0.29 -8.25
C LEU A 51 -1.12 1.81 -8.37
N THR A 52 -0.03 2.46 -8.77
CA THR A 52 -0.01 3.92 -8.91
C THR A 52 0.63 4.38 -10.21
N ASN A 53 0.20 5.54 -10.72
CA ASN A 53 0.86 6.26 -11.80
C ASN A 53 0.74 7.80 -11.61
N GLY A 54 0.89 8.28 -10.40
CA GLY A 54 0.75 9.70 -10.07
C GLY A 54 -0.70 10.16 -9.90
N SER A 55 -1.56 9.93 -10.89
CA SER A 55 -2.99 10.29 -10.84
C SER A 55 -3.89 9.15 -10.37
N ILE A 56 -3.49 7.92 -10.61
CA ILE A 56 -4.24 6.71 -10.26
C ILE A 56 -3.59 6.10 -9.03
N ASN A 57 -4.40 5.82 -8.01
CA ASN A 57 -4.00 5.08 -6.81
C ASN A 57 -5.10 4.06 -6.52
N ILE A 58 -4.84 2.80 -6.88
CA ILE A 58 -5.76 1.69 -6.71
C ILE A 58 -5.11 0.69 -5.76
N ALA A 59 -5.82 0.34 -4.70
CA ALA A 59 -5.39 -0.69 -3.74
C ALA A 59 -6.41 -1.81 -3.69
N GLY A 60 -5.98 -3.04 -3.44
CA GLY A 60 -6.88 -4.19 -3.32
C GLY A 60 -6.21 -5.51 -3.66
N ILE A 61 -7.04 -6.52 -3.84
CA ILE A 61 -6.62 -7.88 -4.19
C ILE A 61 -6.64 -8.06 -5.71
N VAL A 62 -5.56 -8.57 -6.27
CA VAL A 62 -5.47 -8.91 -7.69
C VAL A 62 -6.44 -10.03 -8.01
N SER A 63 -7.42 -9.75 -8.85
CA SER A 63 -8.42 -10.74 -9.30
C SER A 63 -8.00 -11.45 -10.58
N SER A 64 -7.27 -10.76 -11.46
CA SER A 64 -6.79 -11.32 -12.72
C SER A 64 -5.62 -10.49 -13.26
N VAL A 65 -4.65 -11.16 -13.88
CA VAL A 65 -3.53 -10.54 -14.59
C VAL A 65 -3.62 -10.94 -16.05
N GLY A 66 -4.02 -9.99 -16.87
CA GLY A 66 -4.10 -10.16 -18.31
C GLY A 66 -2.96 -9.47 -19.04
N ILE A 67 -2.71 -9.88 -20.30
CA ILE A 67 -1.64 -9.28 -21.11
C ILE A 67 -1.85 -7.78 -21.40
N ARG A 68 -3.09 -7.32 -21.37
CA ARG A 68 -3.44 -5.92 -21.64
C ARG A 68 -3.97 -5.17 -20.40
N THR A 69 -4.62 -5.90 -19.49
CA THR A 69 -5.37 -5.32 -18.38
C THR A 69 -5.18 -6.15 -17.14
N THR A 70 -4.82 -5.53 -16.03
CA THR A 70 -4.81 -6.11 -14.69
C THR A 70 -6.12 -5.74 -13.98
N GLN A 71 -6.75 -6.70 -13.30
CA GLN A 71 -7.97 -6.47 -12.53
C GLN A 71 -7.66 -6.53 -11.04
N VAL A 72 -8.08 -5.51 -10.32
CA VAL A 72 -7.89 -5.39 -8.86
C VAL A 72 -9.26 -5.15 -8.22
N ARG A 73 -9.58 -5.95 -7.21
CA ARG A 73 -10.78 -5.79 -6.40
C ARG A 73 -10.41 -5.02 -5.14
N ASP A 74 -10.99 -3.84 -5.00
CA ASP A 74 -10.87 -3.03 -3.79
C ASP A 74 -11.57 -3.68 -2.60
N PHE A 75 -11.26 -3.25 -1.38
CA PHE A 75 -11.84 -3.77 -0.15
C PHE A 75 -13.33 -3.42 0.02
N ASP A 76 -13.83 -2.41 -0.70
CA ASP A 76 -15.26 -2.09 -0.78
C ASP A 76 -16.04 -2.98 -1.78
N GLY A 77 -15.33 -3.88 -2.49
CA GLY A 77 -15.88 -4.77 -3.50
C GLY A 77 -15.80 -4.25 -4.94
N THR A 78 -15.38 -2.99 -5.15
CA THR A 78 -15.23 -2.42 -6.49
C THR A 78 -14.18 -3.17 -7.30
N LEU A 79 -14.49 -3.54 -8.53
CA LEU A 79 -13.56 -4.17 -9.46
C LEU A 79 -12.99 -3.14 -10.45
N HIS A 80 -11.71 -2.89 -10.33
CA HIS A 80 -10.97 -1.99 -11.20
C HIS A 80 -10.34 -2.74 -12.38
N PHE A 81 -10.54 -2.23 -13.59
CA PHE A 81 -9.88 -2.69 -14.81
C PHE A 81 -8.78 -1.70 -15.17
N VAL A 82 -7.55 -2.05 -14.87
CA VAL A 82 -6.39 -1.17 -15.03
C VAL A 82 -5.63 -1.54 -16.29
N PRO A 83 -5.61 -0.71 -17.35
CA PRO A 83 -4.74 -0.93 -18.50
C PRO A 83 -3.28 -1.01 -18.04
N ASN A 84 -2.53 -2.01 -18.52
CA ASN A 84 -1.17 -2.25 -18.01
C ASN A 84 -0.23 -1.07 -18.23
N ARG A 85 -0.43 -0.25 -19.28
CA ARG A 85 0.31 1.00 -19.50
C ARG A 85 0.13 2.04 -18.39
N ASN A 86 -0.95 1.94 -17.62
CA ASN A 86 -1.25 2.85 -16.52
C ASN A 86 -0.68 2.35 -15.17
N ILE A 87 0.04 1.26 -15.16
CA ILE A 87 0.74 0.74 -13.99
C ILE A 87 2.19 1.19 -14.06
N THR A 88 2.54 2.24 -13.32
CA THR A 88 3.91 2.77 -13.28
C THR A 88 4.67 2.22 -12.08
N VAL A 89 3.98 2.06 -10.94
CA VAL A 89 4.55 1.50 -9.73
C VAL A 89 3.64 0.40 -9.21
N VAL A 90 4.23 -0.77 -8.96
CA VAL A 90 3.60 -1.89 -8.28
C VAL A 90 4.16 -1.96 -6.86
N SER A 91 3.31 -1.70 -5.86
CA SER A 91 3.63 -1.98 -4.47
C SER A 91 2.91 -3.27 -4.08
N ASN A 92 3.66 -4.36 -4.02
CA ASN A 92 3.13 -5.67 -3.63
C ASN A 92 3.20 -5.82 -2.10
N LEU A 93 2.04 -5.86 -1.45
CA LEU A 93 1.89 -5.95 -0.01
C LEU A 93 1.77 -7.41 0.48
N SER A 94 1.85 -8.38 -0.44
CA SER A 94 1.80 -9.81 -0.16
C SER A 94 3.17 -10.48 -0.19
N ARG A 95 4.22 -9.72 -0.47
CA ARG A 95 5.58 -10.25 -0.56
C ARG A 95 6.46 -9.72 0.54
N GLY A 96 6.72 -10.57 1.52
CA GLY A 96 7.55 -10.25 2.69
C GLY A 96 6.73 -9.78 3.90
N ASP A 97 7.40 -9.78 5.03
CA ASP A 97 6.82 -9.40 6.30
C ASP A 97 6.60 -7.89 6.37
N MET A 98 5.53 -7.50 7.04
CA MET A 98 5.07 -6.12 7.02
C MET A 98 5.33 -5.44 8.37
N ARG A 99 5.84 -4.24 8.30
CA ARG A 99 5.98 -3.38 9.47
C ARG A 99 4.61 -2.90 9.94
N VAL A 100 4.35 -3.05 11.24
CA VAL A 100 3.20 -2.47 11.94
C VAL A 100 3.70 -1.32 12.80
N LEU A 101 3.12 -0.13 12.61
CA LEU A 101 3.36 1.05 13.42
C LEU A 101 2.08 1.38 14.16
N ILE A 102 2.17 1.48 15.48
CA ILE A 102 1.06 1.86 16.35
C ILE A 102 1.39 3.21 16.97
N ASP A 103 0.58 4.20 16.63
CA ASP A 103 0.69 5.55 17.14
C ASP A 103 -0.45 5.79 18.13
N ILE A 104 -0.10 5.90 19.40
CA ILE A 104 -1.05 6.19 20.48
C ILE A 104 -1.07 7.69 20.68
N PRO A 105 -2.20 8.37 20.47
CA PRO A 105 -2.28 9.81 20.64
C PRO A 105 -2.08 10.19 22.10
N LEU A 106 -1.33 11.25 22.35
CA LEU A 106 -1.00 11.76 23.68
C LEU A 106 -1.38 13.23 23.82
N ASP A 107 -1.69 13.62 25.05
CA ASP A 107 -1.71 15.01 25.46
C ASP A 107 -0.30 15.50 25.85
N ALA A 108 -0.01 16.78 25.64
CA ALA A 108 1.31 17.34 25.90
C ALA A 108 1.78 17.21 27.38
N ASN A 109 0.83 17.05 28.30
CA ASN A 109 1.10 16.93 29.74
C ASN A 109 1.09 15.49 30.23
N THR A 110 1.06 14.50 29.33
CA THR A 110 1.00 13.09 29.72
C THR A 110 2.35 12.64 30.28
N ASP A 111 2.31 11.90 31.38
CA ASP A 111 3.49 11.30 32.01
C ASP A 111 4.08 10.19 31.13
N LEU A 112 5.19 10.51 30.48
CA LEU A 112 5.84 9.58 29.55
C LEU A 112 6.44 8.36 30.25
N ASP A 113 7.00 8.52 31.45
CA ASP A 113 7.62 7.41 32.18
C ASP A 113 6.57 6.37 32.54
N LYS A 114 5.39 6.82 32.94
CA LYS A 114 4.25 5.95 33.21
C LYS A 114 3.79 5.22 31.93
N ILE A 115 3.74 5.89 30.79
CA ILE A 115 3.42 5.27 29.50
C ILE A 115 4.44 4.19 29.16
N TYR A 116 5.73 4.48 29.28
CA TYR A 116 6.81 3.52 29.02
C TYR A 116 6.62 2.24 29.87
N GLN A 117 6.34 2.39 31.15
CA GLN A 117 6.13 1.26 32.07
C GLN A 117 4.92 0.41 31.64
N VAL A 118 3.77 1.03 31.38
CA VAL A 118 2.55 0.32 31.00
C VAL A 118 2.74 -0.40 29.67
N ILE A 119 3.28 0.26 28.66
CA ILE A 119 3.52 -0.36 27.35
C ILE A 119 4.53 -1.51 27.45
N ALA A 120 5.60 -1.35 28.25
CA ALA A 120 6.58 -2.40 28.46
C ALA A 120 5.96 -3.64 29.15
N GLN A 121 5.07 -3.44 30.13
CA GLN A 121 4.33 -4.55 30.76
C GLN A 121 3.45 -5.28 29.76
N VAL A 122 2.70 -4.56 28.93
CA VAL A 122 1.88 -5.21 27.88
C VAL A 122 2.77 -6.00 26.94
N ASN A 123 3.87 -5.41 26.46
CA ASN A 123 4.80 -6.10 25.56
C ASN A 123 5.32 -7.40 26.16
N GLN A 124 5.68 -7.39 27.45
CA GLN A 124 6.17 -8.57 28.14
C GLN A 124 5.07 -9.63 28.33
N SER A 125 3.84 -9.21 28.66
CA SER A 125 2.73 -10.13 28.91
C SER A 125 2.19 -10.79 27.64
N GLU A 126 2.37 -10.16 26.48
CA GLU A 126 1.84 -10.60 25.20
C GLU A 126 2.91 -11.21 24.26
N GLN A 127 4.17 -11.22 24.66
CA GLN A 127 5.31 -11.59 23.81
C GLN A 127 5.15 -12.97 23.13
N ASP A 128 4.61 -13.95 23.84
CA ASP A 128 4.51 -15.33 23.36
C ASP A 128 3.08 -15.73 22.92
N LYS A 129 2.13 -14.80 22.96
CA LYS A 129 0.72 -15.09 22.67
C LYS A 129 0.34 -14.83 21.21
N HIS A 130 1.19 -14.11 20.47
CA HIS A 130 0.94 -13.64 19.12
C HIS A 130 2.03 -14.13 18.15
N PRO A 131 1.94 -15.39 17.68
CA PRO A 131 2.94 -15.98 16.80
C PRO A 131 3.05 -15.28 15.44
N GLU A 132 2.03 -14.50 15.06
CA GLU A 132 2.03 -13.64 13.86
C GLU A 132 2.95 -12.43 14.00
N VAL A 133 3.40 -12.05 15.19
CA VAL A 133 4.40 -11.00 15.43
C VAL A 133 5.79 -11.62 15.38
N LEU A 134 6.54 -11.29 14.35
CA LEU A 134 7.85 -11.88 14.09
C LEU A 134 8.98 -11.16 14.82
N THR A 135 8.85 -9.83 14.97
CA THR A 135 9.86 -9.00 15.64
C THR A 135 9.20 -7.87 16.42
N GLY A 136 9.68 -7.59 17.58
CA GLY A 136 9.11 -6.61 18.51
C GLY A 136 8.09 -7.25 19.44
N PRO A 137 7.18 -6.43 20.04
CA PRO A 137 7.02 -4.97 19.95
C PRO A 137 8.21 -4.18 20.49
N THR A 138 8.64 -3.14 19.75
CA THR A 138 9.73 -2.23 20.15
C THR A 138 9.16 -0.83 20.38
N ILE A 139 9.44 -0.27 21.54
CA ILE A 139 9.04 1.10 21.87
C ILE A 139 9.99 2.07 21.15
N LEU A 140 9.44 2.91 20.27
CA LEU A 140 10.19 3.99 19.62
C LEU A 140 10.10 5.32 20.40
N GLY A 141 9.05 5.48 21.21
CA GLY A 141 8.85 6.62 22.08
C GLY A 141 7.98 7.73 21.49
N PRO A 142 8.01 8.90 22.14
CA PRO A 142 7.17 10.02 21.74
C PRO A 142 7.65 10.65 20.44
N GLN A 143 6.69 11.15 19.65
CA GLN A 143 6.95 11.84 18.40
C GLN A 143 5.85 12.84 18.06
N ILE A 144 6.18 13.76 17.15
CA ILE A 144 5.22 14.68 16.55
C ILE A 144 4.93 14.18 15.13
N GLU A 145 3.69 13.88 14.84
CA GLU A 145 3.23 13.49 13.50
C GLU A 145 3.24 14.69 12.54
N LYS A 146 3.16 14.40 11.23
CA LYS A 146 3.12 15.45 10.18
C LYS A 146 1.95 16.44 10.33
N ASN A 147 0.88 16.01 10.94
CA ASN A 147 -0.32 16.83 11.24
C ASN A 147 -0.19 17.65 12.54
N GLY A 148 0.99 17.62 13.20
CA GLY A 148 1.25 18.30 14.46
C GLY A 148 0.72 17.58 15.70
N ARG A 149 0.15 16.38 15.55
CA ARG A 149 -0.32 15.59 16.71
C ARG A 149 0.87 14.97 17.45
N TYR A 150 0.78 14.98 18.76
CA TYR A 150 1.72 14.31 19.64
C TYR A 150 1.27 12.86 19.85
N SER A 151 2.15 11.91 19.62
CA SER A 151 1.85 10.49 19.75
C SER A 151 3.02 9.70 20.31
N PHE A 152 2.72 8.52 20.83
CA PHE A 152 3.71 7.55 21.29
C PHE A 152 3.73 6.37 20.33
N ARG A 153 4.89 6.10 19.77
CA ARG A 153 5.04 5.10 18.71
C ARG A 153 5.64 3.80 19.19
N ILE A 154 4.99 2.72 18.81
CA ILE A 154 5.47 1.34 18.94
C ILE A 154 5.60 0.75 17.53
N ALA A 155 6.65 -0.03 17.30
CA ALA A 155 6.90 -0.71 16.03
C ALA A 155 7.03 -2.21 16.25
N MET A 156 6.51 -2.98 15.31
CA MET A 156 6.72 -4.42 15.24
C MET A 156 6.68 -4.89 13.79
N THR A 157 7.14 -6.11 13.53
CA THR A 157 7.01 -6.75 12.22
C THR A 157 6.05 -7.91 12.37
N ALA A 158 5.06 -7.96 11.50
CA ALA A 158 4.05 -8.99 11.45
C ALA A 158 4.19 -9.86 10.19
N GLN A 159 3.80 -11.10 10.32
CA GLN A 159 3.68 -12.02 9.20
C GLN A 159 2.79 -11.41 8.11
N ASN A 160 3.15 -11.65 6.86
CA ASN A 160 2.39 -11.20 5.72
C ASN A 160 0.90 -11.50 5.84
N GLY A 161 0.06 -10.50 5.53
CA GLY A 161 -1.40 -10.59 5.59
C GLY A 161 -2.01 -10.40 6.99
N THR A 162 -1.21 -10.38 8.07
CA THR A 162 -1.72 -10.25 9.45
C THR A 162 -1.59 -8.84 10.01
N GLN A 163 -0.93 -7.92 9.31
CA GLN A 163 -0.58 -6.59 9.81
C GLN A 163 -1.77 -5.79 10.35
N THR A 164 -2.92 -5.87 9.69
CA THR A 164 -4.12 -5.14 10.13
C THR A 164 -4.68 -5.74 11.42
N THR A 165 -4.72 -7.07 11.51
CA THR A 165 -5.18 -7.78 12.72
C THR A 165 -4.25 -7.48 13.89
N VAL A 166 -2.94 -7.58 13.69
CA VAL A 166 -1.92 -7.27 14.71
C VAL A 166 -2.06 -5.82 15.16
N TYR A 167 -2.22 -4.87 14.23
CA TYR A 167 -2.43 -3.46 14.57
C TYR A 167 -3.60 -3.27 15.52
N HIS A 168 -4.78 -3.78 15.17
CA HIS A 168 -5.99 -3.61 15.99
C HIS A 168 -5.92 -4.34 17.33
N THR A 169 -5.32 -5.53 17.35
CA THR A 169 -5.14 -6.30 18.59
C THR A 169 -4.25 -5.53 19.56
N TYR A 170 -3.06 -5.14 19.14
CA TYR A 170 -2.12 -4.42 20.01
C TYR A 170 -2.58 -3.01 20.36
N TYR A 171 -3.23 -2.30 19.41
CA TYR A 171 -3.81 -1.00 19.73
C TYR A 171 -4.84 -1.10 20.86
N LYS A 172 -5.70 -2.13 20.83
CA LYS A 172 -6.67 -2.38 21.88
C LYS A 172 -5.97 -2.72 23.21
N LEU A 173 -4.99 -3.60 23.19
CA LEU A 173 -4.25 -4.00 24.41
C LEU A 173 -3.59 -2.77 25.07
N TYR A 174 -2.93 -1.94 24.30
CA TYR A 174 -2.31 -0.70 24.81
C TYR A 174 -3.34 0.28 25.33
N HIS A 175 -4.43 0.49 24.55
CA HIS A 175 -5.51 1.37 24.96
C HIS A 175 -6.09 0.94 26.31
N ASP A 176 -6.47 -0.32 26.45
CA ASP A 176 -7.11 -0.84 27.66
C ASP A 176 -6.16 -0.72 28.87
N ALA A 177 -4.88 -1.10 28.70
CA ALA A 177 -3.89 -1.01 29.77
C ALA A 177 -3.61 0.46 30.20
N LEU A 178 -3.57 1.40 29.26
CA LEU A 178 -3.40 2.82 29.57
C LEU A 178 -4.61 3.40 30.31
N MET A 179 -5.81 3.00 29.91
CA MET A 179 -7.03 3.41 30.61
C MET A 179 -7.09 2.86 32.02
N GLU A 180 -6.73 1.59 32.24
CA GLU A 180 -6.63 0.97 33.59
C GLU A 180 -5.59 1.67 34.46
N ALA A 181 -4.48 2.11 33.86
CA ALA A 181 -3.45 2.89 34.56
C ALA A 181 -3.88 4.35 34.86
N GLY A 182 -5.09 4.77 34.45
CA GLY A 182 -5.60 6.12 34.64
C GLY A 182 -5.00 7.15 33.71
N ILE A 183 -4.45 6.74 32.56
CA ILE A 183 -3.96 7.64 31.50
C ILE A 183 -5.09 7.81 30.50
N SER A 184 -5.67 9.01 30.46
CA SER A 184 -6.69 9.35 29.46
C SER A 184 -6.04 9.66 28.11
N LEU A 185 -6.57 9.07 27.03
CA LEU A 185 -6.18 9.40 25.68
C LEU A 185 -7.02 10.60 25.18
N PRO A 186 -6.45 11.51 24.38
CA PRO A 186 -7.18 12.65 23.85
C PRO A 186 -8.36 12.19 22.99
N THR A 187 -9.55 12.53 23.41
CA THR A 187 -10.75 12.34 22.60
C THR A 187 -10.75 13.40 21.52
N GLY A 188 -10.87 13.01 20.25
CA GLY A 188 -10.70 13.85 19.05
C GLY A 188 -11.67 15.04 18.87
N LYS A 189 -11.92 15.80 19.93
CA LYS A 189 -12.75 17.00 19.92
C LYS A 189 -12.01 18.32 19.64
N ASN A 190 -10.68 18.28 19.48
CA ASN A 190 -9.91 19.50 19.23
C ASN A 190 -9.24 19.45 17.86
N GLY A 191 -9.94 19.88 16.81
CA GLY A 191 -9.31 20.02 15.50
C GLY A 191 -10.24 20.27 14.32
N ILE A 192 -11.34 21.01 14.53
CA ILE A 192 -12.02 21.73 13.45
C ILE A 192 -12.22 23.15 13.96
N MET A 193 -11.27 24.01 13.72
CA MET A 193 -11.42 25.44 13.49
C MET A 193 -10.64 25.76 12.22
#